data_4bb66da23efba8cf512048a92dcb063b
#
_entry.id   4bb66da23efba8cf512048a92dcb063b
#
_cell.length_a   1.000
_cell.length_b   1.000
_cell.length_c   1.000
_cell.angle_alpha   90.00
_cell.angle_beta   90.00
_cell.angle_gamma   90.00
#
_symmetry.space_group_name_H-M   'P 1'
#
loop_
_entity.id
_entity.type
_entity.pdbx_description
1 polymer ?
#
loop_
_entity_poly.entity_id
_entity_poly.type
_entity_poly.pdbx_seq_one_letter_code
_entity_poly.pdbx_strand_id
1 'polypeptide(L)'
;MLEQVVSVLNVPEESDRETDKLNQLEYIFIDDPVTSLDDNHLIQMAVNLSDVIRKSESDLKFIITTHRPLFYNVLYNELKIKNNGYMLEKNEDGSYELDTKFGDSNENFSYHHHLIGILKRAIEENKVEKYHFTLLRNLYEKAANFLGYEKWSDLLPDDKEVYAKRVMNFYSHRTLLNEEVKEPTEAEKQTVKLLLEHLIDNAKFWKE
;
A
#
# COMPACT_ATOMS: atom_id res chain seq x y z
N MET A 1 29.97 -0.08 -0.65
CA MET A 1 29.03 -0.87 -1.50
C MET A 1 28.16 0.03 -2.37
N LEU A 2 27.42 1.02 -1.82
CA LEU A 2 26.63 1.98 -2.61
C LEU A 2 27.48 2.76 -3.63
N GLU A 3 28.64 3.26 -3.26
CA GLU A 3 29.55 3.99 -4.15
C GLU A 3 30.02 3.13 -5.34
N GLN A 4 30.25 1.84 -5.11
CA GLN A 4 30.64 0.91 -6.18
C GLN A 4 29.49 0.63 -7.17
N VAL A 5 28.25 0.55 -6.66
CA VAL A 5 27.06 0.43 -7.51
C VAL A 5 26.84 1.70 -8.33
N VAL A 6 27.01 2.87 -7.71
CA VAL A 6 26.94 4.18 -8.40
C VAL A 6 28.01 4.29 -9.47
N SER A 7 29.21 3.76 -9.24
CA SER A 7 30.27 3.71 -10.26
C SER A 7 29.85 2.90 -11.47
N VAL A 8 29.27 1.70 -11.30
CA VAL A 8 28.77 0.87 -12.41
C VAL A 8 27.61 1.52 -13.16
N LEU A 9 26.77 2.29 -12.46
CA LEU A 9 25.64 3.01 -13.06
C LEU A 9 26.07 4.18 -13.95
N ASN A 10 27.19 4.85 -13.61
CA ASN A 10 27.64 6.08 -14.26
C ASN A 10 28.83 5.89 -15.22
N VAL A 11 29.44 4.72 -15.25
CA VAL A 11 30.62 4.40 -16.12
C VAL A 11 30.29 3.17 -16.96
N PRO A 12 29.68 3.38 -18.14
CA PRO A 12 29.24 2.27 -19.01
C PRO A 12 30.37 1.44 -19.53
N GLU A 13 31.54 2.03 -19.82
CA GLU A 13 32.70 1.28 -20.34
C GLU A 13 33.47 0.55 -19.24
N GLU A 14 33.59 -0.77 -19.36
CA GLU A 14 34.28 -1.62 -18.39
C GLU A 14 35.71 -1.19 -18.10
N SER A 15 36.41 -0.68 -19.13
CA SER A 15 37.80 -0.22 -19.03
C SER A 15 38.03 0.95 -18.10
N ASP A 16 36.96 1.74 -17.87
CA ASP A 16 37.02 2.99 -17.09
C ASP A 16 36.55 2.80 -15.63
N ARG A 17 36.14 1.58 -15.28
CA ARG A 17 35.68 1.23 -13.94
C ARG A 17 36.83 0.98 -12.97
N GLU A 18 36.69 1.46 -11.75
CA GLU A 18 37.70 1.23 -10.69
C GLU A 18 37.81 -0.24 -10.25
N THR A 19 36.87 -1.10 -10.61
CA THR A 19 36.83 -2.51 -10.21
C THR A 19 36.08 -3.39 -11.20
N ASP A 20 36.65 -4.56 -11.51
CA ASP A 20 36.05 -5.58 -12.39
C ASP A 20 34.97 -6.42 -11.67
N LYS A 21 34.84 -6.30 -10.36
CA LYS A 21 33.97 -7.17 -9.54
C LYS A 21 32.50 -7.10 -9.91
N LEU A 22 32.05 -6.00 -10.50
CA LEU A 22 30.66 -5.76 -10.84
C LEU A 22 30.40 -5.77 -12.37
N ASN A 23 31.36 -6.14 -13.18
CA ASN A 23 31.21 -6.15 -14.64
C ASN A 23 30.14 -7.12 -15.15
N GLN A 24 29.82 -8.16 -14.37
CA GLN A 24 28.77 -9.14 -14.68
C GLN A 24 27.46 -8.86 -13.93
N LEU A 25 27.31 -7.68 -13.31
CA LEU A 25 26.09 -7.32 -12.61
C LEU A 25 24.96 -7.05 -13.62
N GLU A 26 23.90 -7.83 -13.55
CA GLU A 26 22.71 -7.69 -14.40
C GLU A 26 21.51 -7.12 -13.64
N TYR A 27 21.43 -7.41 -12.34
CA TYR A 27 20.27 -7.06 -11.51
C TYR A 27 20.69 -6.37 -10.24
N ILE A 28 19.93 -5.35 -9.86
CA ILE A 28 19.99 -4.69 -8.55
C ILE A 28 18.64 -4.90 -7.87
N PHE A 29 18.68 -5.55 -6.71
CA PHE A 29 17.50 -5.77 -5.87
C PHE A 29 17.50 -4.80 -4.71
N ILE A 30 16.42 -4.02 -4.57
CA ILE A 30 16.24 -3.02 -3.52
C ILE A 30 14.98 -3.41 -2.75
N ASP A 31 15.17 -3.96 -1.54
CA ASP A 31 14.08 -4.44 -0.71
C ASP A 31 13.70 -3.39 0.33
N ASP A 32 12.50 -2.85 0.18
CA ASP A 32 11.81 -1.93 1.09
C ASP A 32 12.69 -0.80 1.69
N PRO A 33 13.24 0.08 0.83
CA PRO A 33 14.27 1.04 1.21
C PRO A 33 13.78 2.16 2.14
N VAL A 34 12.48 2.22 2.44
CA VAL A 34 11.83 3.36 3.12
C VAL A 34 11.09 3.01 4.40
N THR A 35 11.40 1.87 5.01
CA THR A 35 10.67 1.33 6.18
C THR A 35 10.54 2.30 7.35
N SER A 36 11.53 3.16 7.58
CA SER A 36 11.61 4.05 8.75
C SER A 36 11.51 5.55 8.41
N LEU A 37 11.16 5.90 7.18
CA LEU A 37 11.10 7.29 6.75
C LEU A 37 9.70 7.90 6.91
N ASP A 38 9.64 9.19 7.26
CA ASP A 38 8.43 10.00 7.12
C ASP A 38 8.12 10.26 5.63
N ASP A 39 6.91 10.75 5.35
CA ASP A 39 6.41 10.90 3.99
C ASP A 39 7.25 11.87 3.14
N ASN A 40 7.83 12.93 3.72
CA ASN A 40 8.65 13.88 2.98
C ASN A 40 9.99 13.26 2.56
N HIS A 41 10.66 12.58 3.49
CA HIS A 41 11.91 11.87 3.20
C HIS A 41 11.67 10.68 2.25
N LEU A 42 10.53 10.01 2.36
CA LEU A 42 10.11 8.94 1.46
C LEU A 42 9.96 9.45 0.02
N ILE A 43 9.27 10.58 -0.18
CA ILE A 43 9.12 11.20 -1.50
C ILE A 43 10.49 11.59 -2.07
N GLN A 44 11.32 12.25 -1.27
CA GLN A 44 12.67 12.65 -1.69
C GLN A 44 13.53 11.43 -2.09
N MET A 45 13.45 10.34 -1.32
CA MET A 45 14.16 9.09 -1.62
C MET A 45 13.67 8.48 -2.94
N ALA A 46 12.36 8.44 -3.17
CA ALA A 46 11.79 7.92 -4.41
C ALA A 46 12.25 8.74 -5.63
N VAL A 47 12.22 10.06 -5.53
CA VAL A 47 12.70 10.97 -6.60
C VAL A 47 14.18 10.76 -6.87
N ASN A 48 15.01 10.74 -5.82
CA ASN A 48 16.46 10.53 -5.97
C ASN A 48 16.78 9.17 -6.61
N LEU A 49 16.08 8.10 -6.17
CA LEU A 49 16.25 6.76 -6.75
C LEU A 49 15.82 6.73 -8.21
N SER A 50 14.71 7.37 -8.54
CA SER A 50 14.24 7.49 -9.93
C SER A 50 15.25 8.22 -10.82
N ASP A 51 15.87 9.28 -10.29
CA ASP A 51 16.89 10.02 -11.00
C ASP A 51 18.14 9.17 -11.28
N VAL A 52 18.58 8.39 -10.30
CA VAL A 52 19.71 7.46 -10.47
C VAL A 52 19.40 6.43 -11.56
N ILE A 53 18.21 5.82 -11.52
CA ILE A 53 17.79 4.82 -12.50
C ILE A 53 17.69 5.42 -13.91
N ARG A 54 17.06 6.60 -14.05
CA ARG A 54 16.89 7.27 -15.37
C ARG A 54 18.19 7.74 -15.97
N LYS A 55 19.15 8.15 -15.16
CA LYS A 55 20.46 8.63 -15.60
C LYS A 55 21.46 7.50 -15.83
N SER A 56 21.12 6.28 -15.44
CA SER A 56 21.98 5.13 -15.69
C SER A 56 22.10 4.86 -17.18
N GLU A 57 23.32 4.81 -17.65
CA GLU A 57 23.67 4.42 -19.04
C GLU A 57 23.93 2.90 -19.15
N SER A 58 23.74 2.15 -18.07
CA SER A 58 23.93 0.72 -18.00
C SER A 58 22.66 -0.07 -18.36
N ASP A 59 22.81 -1.31 -18.83
CA ASP A 59 21.72 -2.26 -19.08
C ASP A 59 21.20 -2.93 -17.78
N LEU A 60 21.53 -2.38 -16.60
CA LEU A 60 21.14 -2.93 -15.31
C LEU A 60 19.63 -2.89 -15.12
N LYS A 61 19.11 -3.99 -14.63
CA LYS A 61 17.69 -4.15 -14.28
C LYS A 61 17.49 -3.96 -12.78
N PHE A 62 16.50 -3.13 -12.42
CA PHE A 62 16.16 -2.84 -11.02
C PHE A 62 14.90 -3.60 -10.63
N ILE A 63 14.97 -4.32 -9.53
CA ILE A 63 13.82 -4.94 -8.87
C ILE A 63 13.65 -4.24 -7.52
N ILE A 64 12.56 -3.51 -7.35
CA ILE A 64 12.30 -2.70 -6.15
C ILE A 64 11.04 -3.22 -5.50
N THR A 65 11.13 -3.61 -4.23
CA THR A 65 9.97 -3.99 -3.43
C THR A 65 9.66 -2.92 -2.39
N THR A 66 8.41 -2.76 -2.04
CA THR A 66 7.98 -1.87 -0.95
C THR A 66 6.59 -2.24 -0.45
N HIS A 67 6.35 -2.02 0.82
CA HIS A 67 5.01 -2.06 1.42
C HIS A 67 4.38 -0.67 1.56
N ARG A 68 5.06 0.39 1.08
CA ARG A 68 4.61 1.78 1.19
C ARG A 68 3.98 2.26 -0.13
N PRO A 69 2.63 2.38 -0.20
CA PRO A 69 1.93 2.80 -1.42
C PRO A 69 2.40 4.14 -1.98
N LEU A 70 2.71 5.10 -1.10
CA LEU A 70 3.20 6.42 -1.53
C LEU A 70 4.53 6.31 -2.26
N PHE A 71 5.47 5.49 -1.77
CA PHE A 71 6.75 5.26 -2.42
C PHE A 71 6.58 4.61 -3.80
N TYR A 72 5.73 3.58 -3.89
CA TYR A 72 5.38 2.95 -5.15
C TYR A 72 4.83 3.96 -6.15
N ASN A 73 3.85 4.77 -5.75
CA ASN A 73 3.20 5.74 -6.64
C ASN A 73 4.17 6.81 -7.15
N VAL A 74 5.07 7.32 -6.29
CA VAL A 74 6.10 8.29 -6.72
C VAL A 74 7.05 7.64 -7.72
N LEU A 75 7.59 6.45 -7.43
CA LEU A 75 8.47 5.72 -8.35
C LEU A 75 7.78 5.42 -9.69
N TYR A 76 6.54 4.94 -9.64
CA TYR A 76 5.77 4.61 -10.83
C TYR A 76 5.62 5.82 -11.77
N ASN A 77 5.30 6.98 -11.20
CA ASN A 77 5.14 8.22 -11.95
C ASN A 77 6.46 8.75 -12.47
N GLU A 78 7.49 8.82 -11.62
CA GLU A 78 8.80 9.34 -11.99
C GLU A 78 9.49 8.50 -13.07
N LEU A 79 9.41 7.19 -12.96
CA LEU A 79 9.99 6.26 -13.94
C LEU A 79 9.09 6.03 -15.16
N LYS A 80 7.87 6.59 -15.17
CA LYS A 80 6.87 6.41 -16.23
C LYS A 80 6.63 4.94 -16.56
N ILE A 81 6.54 4.13 -15.50
CA ILE A 81 6.32 2.69 -15.62
C ILE A 81 4.93 2.46 -16.22
N LYS A 82 4.85 1.68 -17.30
CA LYS A 82 3.57 1.35 -17.94
C LYS A 82 3.10 -0.08 -17.62
N ASN A 83 4.02 -1.04 -17.58
CA ASN A 83 3.67 -2.47 -17.54
C ASN A 83 4.49 -3.28 -16.51
N ASN A 84 5.38 -2.64 -15.76
CA ASN A 84 6.30 -3.33 -14.84
C ASN A 84 6.02 -3.00 -13.37
N GLY A 85 4.78 -2.65 -13.05
CA GLY A 85 4.31 -2.51 -11.68
C GLY A 85 3.50 -3.74 -11.28
N TYR A 86 3.81 -4.30 -10.10
CA TYR A 86 3.19 -5.53 -9.64
C TYR A 86 2.73 -5.37 -8.18
N MET A 87 1.65 -6.07 -7.83
CA MET A 87 1.23 -6.28 -6.46
C MET A 87 1.38 -7.75 -6.10
N LEU A 88 2.09 -8.03 -5.01
CA LEU A 88 2.20 -9.36 -4.46
C LEU A 88 1.10 -9.57 -3.42
N GLU A 89 0.21 -10.50 -3.67
CA GLU A 89 -0.86 -10.88 -2.75
C GLU A 89 -0.61 -12.29 -2.20
N LYS A 90 -0.91 -12.50 -0.93
CA LYS A 90 -0.86 -13.81 -0.29
C LYS A 90 -2.28 -14.35 -0.16
N ASN A 91 -2.52 -15.51 -0.75
CA ASN A 91 -3.81 -16.19 -0.69
C ASN A 91 -4.02 -16.94 0.65
N GLU A 92 -5.26 -17.31 0.95
CA GLU A 92 -5.63 -18.06 2.16
C GLU A 92 -4.93 -19.43 2.26
N ASP A 93 -4.66 -20.07 1.13
CA ASP A 93 -3.94 -21.36 1.06
C ASP A 93 -2.42 -21.22 1.28
N GLY A 94 -1.93 -19.99 1.48
CA GLY A 94 -0.52 -19.66 1.66
C GLY A 94 0.25 -19.49 0.36
N SER A 95 -0.38 -19.64 -0.81
CA SER A 95 0.21 -19.31 -2.10
C SER A 95 0.34 -17.81 -2.29
N TYR A 96 1.19 -17.40 -3.25
CA TYR A 96 1.36 -16.01 -3.61
C TYR A 96 0.97 -15.79 -5.05
N GLU A 97 0.28 -14.68 -5.30
CA GLU A 97 -0.10 -14.23 -6.62
C GLU A 97 0.54 -12.88 -6.92
N LEU A 98 1.03 -12.73 -8.15
CA LEU A 98 1.61 -11.48 -8.63
C LEU A 98 0.65 -10.83 -9.60
N ASP A 99 -0.11 -9.85 -9.12
CA ASP A 99 -1.06 -9.10 -9.93
C ASP A 99 -0.37 -7.93 -10.63
N THR A 100 -0.54 -7.84 -11.95
CA THR A 100 0.06 -6.77 -12.76
C THR A 100 -0.80 -5.53 -12.69
N LYS A 101 -0.19 -4.40 -12.32
CA LYS A 101 -0.86 -3.10 -12.29
C LYS A 101 -0.59 -2.35 -13.59
N PHE A 102 -1.65 -2.16 -14.37
CA PHE A 102 -1.65 -1.38 -15.60
C PHE A 102 -2.43 -0.08 -15.37
N GLY A 103 -2.13 0.96 -16.12
CA GLY A 103 -2.95 2.15 -16.18
C GLY A 103 -2.16 3.47 -16.16
N ASP A 104 -2.89 4.57 -16.40
CA ASP A 104 -2.36 5.92 -16.23
C ASP A 104 -2.17 6.26 -14.75
N SER A 105 -1.36 7.28 -14.47
CA SER A 105 -0.99 7.72 -13.13
C SER A 105 -2.15 7.99 -12.18
N ASN A 106 -3.36 8.24 -12.71
CA ASN A 106 -4.57 8.47 -11.93
C ASN A 106 -5.32 7.18 -11.52
N GLU A 107 -5.04 6.04 -12.20
CA GLU A 107 -5.57 4.72 -11.84
C GLU A 107 -4.58 3.90 -11.01
N ASN A 108 -3.42 4.49 -10.70
CA ASN A 108 -2.39 3.85 -9.93
C ASN A 108 -2.88 3.49 -8.52
N PHE A 109 -2.22 2.50 -7.96
CA PHE A 109 -2.51 1.89 -6.69
C PHE A 109 -3.01 2.92 -5.65
N SER A 110 -4.32 3.05 -5.57
CA SER A 110 -4.96 3.72 -4.45
C SER A 110 -5.10 2.69 -3.33
N TYR A 111 -4.29 2.82 -2.31
CA TYR A 111 -4.37 1.98 -1.11
C TYR A 111 -5.80 1.89 -0.56
N HIS A 112 -6.54 2.99 -0.62
CA HIS A 112 -7.94 3.03 -0.16
C HIS A 112 -8.86 2.21 -1.07
N HIS A 113 -8.67 2.25 -2.38
CA HIS A 113 -9.41 1.42 -3.32
C HIS A 113 -9.11 -0.06 -3.12
N HIS A 114 -7.86 -0.42 -2.88
CA HIS A 114 -7.48 -1.79 -2.54
C HIS A 114 -8.17 -2.26 -1.24
N LEU A 115 -8.15 -1.46 -0.18
CA LEU A 115 -8.85 -1.79 1.07
C LEU A 115 -10.35 -1.95 0.87
N ILE A 116 -10.99 -1.08 0.07
CA ILE A 116 -12.40 -1.21 -0.27
C ILE A 116 -12.66 -2.52 -1.02
N GLY A 117 -11.81 -2.88 -1.97
CA GLY A 117 -11.88 -4.15 -2.71
C GLY A 117 -11.80 -5.37 -1.79
N ILE A 118 -10.85 -5.39 -0.85
CA ILE A 118 -10.73 -6.47 0.17
C ILE A 118 -12.03 -6.57 0.99
N LEU A 119 -12.53 -5.43 1.50
CA LEU A 119 -13.74 -5.41 2.32
C LEU A 119 -14.98 -5.84 1.54
N LYS A 120 -15.15 -5.39 0.29
CA LYS A 120 -16.26 -5.83 -0.58
C LYS A 120 -16.23 -7.34 -0.80
N ARG A 121 -15.08 -7.90 -1.17
CA ARG A 121 -14.90 -9.34 -1.36
C ARG A 121 -15.23 -10.13 -0.10
N ALA A 122 -14.70 -9.70 1.05
CA ALA A 122 -14.98 -10.36 2.33
C ALA A 122 -16.48 -10.34 2.71
N ILE A 123 -17.18 -9.24 2.39
CA ILE A 123 -18.63 -9.12 2.61
C ILE A 123 -19.41 -10.05 1.66
N GLU A 124 -19.07 -10.06 0.39
CA GLU A 124 -19.72 -10.89 -0.65
C GLU A 124 -19.56 -12.39 -0.37
N GLU A 125 -18.37 -12.80 0.08
CA GLU A 125 -18.05 -14.18 0.43
C GLU A 125 -18.51 -14.59 1.84
N ASN A 126 -19.08 -13.66 2.62
CA ASN A 126 -19.43 -13.82 4.04
C ASN A 126 -18.25 -14.24 4.93
N LYS A 127 -17.04 -13.79 4.57
CA LYS A 127 -15.76 -14.09 5.25
C LYS A 127 -15.21 -12.89 6.01
N VAL A 128 -16.07 -12.08 6.61
CA VAL A 128 -15.63 -10.94 7.41
C VAL A 128 -14.97 -11.44 8.71
N GLU A 129 -13.70 -11.13 8.87
CA GLU A 129 -12.85 -11.46 10.01
C GLU A 129 -12.46 -10.22 10.82
N LYS A 130 -11.81 -10.42 11.95
CA LYS A 130 -11.40 -9.35 12.89
C LYS A 130 -10.58 -8.24 12.24
N TYR A 131 -9.62 -8.59 11.39
CA TYR A 131 -8.75 -7.59 10.75
C TYR A 131 -9.51 -6.65 9.79
N HIS A 132 -10.63 -7.08 9.23
CA HIS A 132 -11.46 -6.24 8.37
C HIS A 132 -12.01 -5.01 9.09
N PHE A 133 -12.26 -5.11 10.40
CA PHE A 133 -12.65 -3.94 11.21
C PHE A 133 -11.52 -2.93 11.33
N THR A 134 -10.27 -3.40 11.41
CA THR A 134 -9.08 -2.52 11.42
C THR A 134 -8.91 -1.83 10.06
N LEU A 135 -9.11 -2.56 8.95
CA LEU A 135 -9.07 -1.99 7.61
C LEU A 135 -10.16 -0.93 7.41
N LEU A 136 -11.37 -1.23 7.82
CA LEU A 136 -12.50 -0.30 7.73
C LEU A 136 -12.24 0.96 8.57
N ARG A 137 -11.73 0.80 9.79
CA ARG A 137 -11.35 1.92 10.64
C ARG A 137 -10.28 2.80 9.99
N ASN A 138 -9.28 2.20 9.39
CA ASN A 138 -8.24 2.93 8.65
C ASN A 138 -8.85 3.79 7.52
N LEU A 139 -9.82 3.25 6.78
CA LEU A 139 -10.55 4.03 5.77
C LEU A 139 -11.28 5.23 6.38
N TYR A 140 -12.00 5.03 7.49
CA TYR A 140 -12.68 6.12 8.20
C TYR A 140 -11.71 7.19 8.72
N GLU A 141 -10.58 6.79 9.32
CA GLU A 141 -9.54 7.70 9.80
C GLU A 141 -8.95 8.54 8.66
N LYS A 142 -8.66 7.91 7.52
CA LYS A 142 -8.13 8.62 6.35
C LYS A 142 -9.16 9.55 5.70
N ALA A 143 -10.42 9.10 5.60
CA ALA A 143 -11.50 9.94 5.10
C ALA A 143 -11.76 11.15 6.01
N ALA A 144 -11.79 10.96 7.33
CA ALA A 144 -11.95 12.03 8.30
C ALA A 144 -10.83 13.08 8.17
N ASN A 145 -9.59 12.63 8.13
CA ASN A 145 -8.44 13.52 7.94
C ASN A 145 -8.52 14.31 6.63
N PHE A 146 -8.89 13.65 5.54
CA PHE A 146 -9.02 14.30 4.23
C PHE A 146 -10.14 15.35 4.21
N LEU A 147 -11.26 15.08 4.89
CA LEU A 147 -12.42 15.95 4.97
C LEU A 147 -12.31 17.03 6.08
N GLY A 148 -11.25 16.99 6.90
CA GLY A 148 -11.01 17.96 7.97
C GLY A 148 -11.79 17.71 9.24
N TYR A 149 -12.30 16.48 9.47
CA TYR A 149 -12.93 16.09 10.73
C TYR A 149 -11.88 15.80 11.81
N GLU A 150 -12.17 16.20 13.06
CA GLU A 150 -11.24 15.94 14.17
C GLU A 150 -11.20 14.46 14.57
N LYS A 151 -12.31 13.76 14.41
CA LYS A 151 -12.44 12.35 14.79
C LYS A 151 -13.07 11.54 13.66
N TRP A 152 -12.54 10.36 13.44
CA TRP A 152 -13.09 9.42 12.46
C TRP A 152 -14.55 9.03 12.77
N SER A 153 -14.93 9.04 14.07
CA SER A 153 -16.30 8.73 14.51
C SER A 153 -17.34 9.76 14.05
N ASP A 154 -16.92 10.97 13.71
CA ASP A 154 -17.82 12.03 13.27
C ASP A 154 -18.36 11.75 11.83
N LEU A 155 -17.79 10.76 11.15
CA LEU A 155 -18.27 10.25 9.86
C LEU A 155 -19.23 9.06 10.01
N LEU A 156 -19.47 8.56 11.21
CA LEU A 156 -20.39 7.43 11.43
C LEU A 156 -21.85 7.87 11.28
N PRO A 157 -22.76 6.95 10.88
CA PRO A 157 -24.19 7.23 10.85
C PRO A 157 -24.71 7.62 12.24
N ASP A 158 -25.45 8.72 12.35
CA ASP A 158 -25.93 9.30 13.61
C ASP A 158 -26.72 8.30 14.47
N ASP A 159 -27.55 7.47 13.84
CA ASP A 159 -28.39 6.48 14.50
C ASP A 159 -27.64 5.26 15.05
N LYS A 160 -26.40 5.05 14.62
CA LYS A 160 -25.57 3.87 14.94
C LYS A 160 -24.18 4.19 15.49
N GLU A 161 -23.87 5.47 15.66
CA GLU A 161 -22.53 5.93 16.05
C GLU A 161 -22.00 5.18 17.29
N VAL A 162 -22.77 5.09 18.35
CA VAL A 162 -22.35 4.48 19.62
C VAL A 162 -22.01 3.00 19.45
N TYR A 163 -22.86 2.27 18.73
CA TYR A 163 -22.67 0.85 18.49
C TYR A 163 -21.50 0.60 17.53
N ALA A 164 -21.47 1.29 16.39
CA ALA A 164 -20.44 1.18 15.38
C ALA A 164 -19.06 1.52 15.96
N LYS A 165 -18.97 2.61 16.70
CA LYS A 165 -17.73 3.02 17.38
C LYS A 165 -17.26 1.98 18.40
N ARG A 166 -18.17 1.37 19.14
CA ARG A 166 -17.86 0.32 20.13
C ARG A 166 -17.29 -0.93 19.45
N VAL A 167 -17.95 -1.41 18.40
CA VAL A 167 -17.54 -2.59 17.64
C VAL A 167 -16.20 -2.35 16.96
N MET A 168 -16.04 -1.24 16.27
CA MET A 168 -14.79 -0.87 15.58
C MET A 168 -13.62 -0.75 16.57
N ASN A 169 -13.81 -0.10 17.72
CA ASN A 169 -12.76 0.01 18.73
C ASN A 169 -12.42 -1.34 19.36
N PHE A 170 -13.42 -2.19 19.61
CA PHE A 170 -13.20 -3.52 20.18
C PHE A 170 -12.27 -4.36 19.34
N TYR A 171 -12.49 -4.45 18.02
CA TYR A 171 -11.68 -5.27 17.13
C TYR A 171 -10.34 -4.60 16.75
N SER A 172 -10.30 -3.28 16.60
CA SER A 172 -9.06 -2.59 16.16
C SER A 172 -8.02 -2.39 17.26
N HIS A 173 -8.42 -2.29 18.54
CA HIS A 173 -7.47 -2.11 19.65
C HIS A 173 -6.97 -3.41 20.28
N ARG A 174 -7.75 -4.50 20.23
CA ARG A 174 -7.37 -5.77 20.89
C ARG A 174 -6.50 -6.70 20.08
N THR A 175 -6.34 -6.49 18.77
CA THR A 175 -5.38 -7.23 17.95
C THR A 175 -3.93 -7.04 18.41
N LEU A 176 -3.64 -6.03 19.22
CA LEU A 176 -2.30 -5.77 19.77
C LEU A 176 -2.01 -6.50 21.09
N LEU A 177 -2.99 -7.14 21.74
CA LEU A 177 -2.87 -7.67 23.10
C LEU A 177 -2.86 -9.19 23.23
N ASN A 178 -2.68 -9.96 22.18
CA ASN A 178 -2.64 -11.45 22.21
C ASN A 178 -3.77 -12.13 23.04
N GLU A 179 -4.87 -11.42 23.33
CA GLU A 179 -6.04 -12.04 23.95
C GLU A 179 -6.86 -12.77 22.88
N GLU A 180 -7.38 -13.96 23.20
CA GLU A 180 -8.34 -14.68 22.36
C GLU A 180 -9.62 -13.84 22.18
N VAL A 181 -9.63 -13.02 21.12
CA VAL A 181 -10.82 -12.28 20.73
C VAL A 181 -11.75 -13.25 20.00
N LYS A 182 -13.01 -13.34 20.46
CA LYS A 182 -14.04 -14.14 19.78
C LYS A 182 -14.17 -13.72 18.30
N GLU A 183 -14.51 -14.70 17.45
CA GLU A 183 -14.86 -14.42 16.07
C GLU A 183 -16.06 -13.46 15.99
N PRO A 184 -16.11 -12.55 14.99
CA PRO A 184 -17.21 -11.63 14.82
C PRO A 184 -18.55 -12.35 14.65
N THR A 185 -19.55 -11.90 15.38
CA THR A 185 -20.93 -12.35 15.21
C THR A 185 -21.52 -11.87 13.88
N GLU A 186 -22.57 -12.50 13.39
CA GLU A 186 -23.24 -12.08 12.15
C GLU A 186 -23.72 -10.63 12.22
N ALA A 187 -24.19 -10.16 13.36
CA ALA A 187 -24.59 -8.76 13.55
C ALA A 187 -23.40 -7.80 13.41
N GLU A 188 -22.21 -8.18 13.90
CA GLU A 188 -21.00 -7.39 13.78
C GLU A 188 -20.46 -7.41 12.33
N LYS A 189 -20.52 -8.55 11.63
CA LYS A 189 -20.19 -8.63 10.21
C LYS A 189 -21.09 -7.72 9.35
N GLN A 190 -22.39 -7.71 9.63
CA GLN A 190 -23.35 -6.80 8.97
C GLN A 190 -23.03 -5.33 9.25
N THR A 191 -22.44 -5.02 10.41
CA THR A 191 -21.99 -3.66 10.73
C THR A 191 -20.86 -3.23 9.79
N VAL A 192 -19.91 -4.11 9.45
CA VAL A 192 -18.84 -3.81 8.48
C VAL A 192 -19.44 -3.44 7.12
N LYS A 193 -20.42 -4.23 6.64
CA LYS A 193 -21.11 -3.96 5.37
C LYS A 193 -21.78 -2.59 5.40
N LEU A 194 -22.61 -2.34 6.41
CA LEU A 194 -23.36 -1.08 6.55
C LEU A 194 -22.43 0.14 6.60
N LEU A 195 -21.35 0.04 7.36
CA LEU A 195 -20.40 1.15 7.47
C LEU A 195 -19.60 1.36 6.20
N LEU A 196 -19.23 0.30 5.46
CA LEU A 196 -18.55 0.43 4.20
C LEU A 196 -19.47 1.11 3.16
N GLU A 197 -20.72 0.66 3.04
CA GLU A 197 -21.73 1.26 2.16
C GLU A 197 -21.94 2.73 2.53
N HIS A 198 -22.13 3.04 3.81
CA HIS A 198 -22.29 4.41 4.28
C HIS A 198 -21.11 5.31 3.91
N LEU A 199 -19.86 4.82 4.07
CA LEU A 199 -18.66 5.58 3.72
C LEU A 199 -18.59 5.86 2.22
N ILE A 200 -18.90 4.86 1.39
CA ILE A 200 -18.89 4.99 -0.07
C ILE A 200 -19.95 5.98 -0.54
N ASP A 201 -21.18 5.85 -0.04
CA ASP A 201 -22.32 6.66 -0.48
C ASP A 201 -22.21 8.14 -0.06
N ASN A 202 -21.77 8.39 1.16
CA ASN A 202 -21.68 9.76 1.68
C ASN A 202 -20.42 10.50 1.24
N ALA A 203 -19.30 9.80 1.12
CA ALA A 203 -18.07 10.44 0.71
C ALA A 203 -17.90 10.55 -0.81
N LYS A 204 -18.72 9.84 -1.60
CA LYS A 204 -18.66 9.79 -3.09
C LYS A 204 -17.26 9.50 -3.63
N PHE A 205 -16.45 8.77 -2.86
CA PHE A 205 -15.06 8.46 -3.22
C PHE A 205 -14.93 7.35 -4.27
N TRP A 206 -16.02 6.65 -4.56
CA TRP A 206 -16.03 5.52 -5.45
C TRP A 206 -16.91 5.79 -6.66
N LYS A 207 -16.31 5.68 -7.85
CA LYS A 207 -17.09 5.46 -9.08
C LYS A 207 -17.00 3.97 -9.42
N GLU A 208 -18.15 3.33 -9.60
CA GLU A 208 -18.22 2.01 -10.20
C GLU A 208 -17.72 2.04 -11.65
#